data_c602b0443054408a9cb757956e0cd277
#
_entry.id   c602b0443054408a9cb757956e0cd277
#
_cell.length_a   1.000
_cell.length_b   1.000
_cell.length_c   1.000
_cell.angle_alpha   90.00
_cell.angle_beta   90.00
_cell.angle_gamma   90.00
#
_symmetry.space_group_name_H-M   'P 1'
#
loop_
_entity.id
_entity.type
_entity.pdbx_description
1 polymer ?
#
loop_
_entity_poly.entity_id
_entity_poly.type
_entity_poly.pdbx_seq_one_letter_code
_entity_poly.pdbx_strand_id
1 'polypeptide(L)'
;LPPVIVRSAEGRKEKDDAGFVRDLPEMEKYEQPQWWKTDMLPEPLRHNSGHHGSHTFLTHEFIDALTHDRRPTVDVYEALAYTVPGIIAHESALRGGELLKVPQFNRPA
;
A
#
# COMPACT_ATOMS: atom_id res chain seq x y z
N LEU A 1 -1.64 18.96 -8.96
CA LEU A 1 -3.03 18.45 -9.01
C LEU A 1 -3.13 17.30 -8.01
N PRO A 2 -4.13 17.27 -7.13
CA PRO A 2 -4.34 16.10 -6.28
C PRO A 2 -4.57 14.86 -7.15
N PRO A 3 -4.05 13.69 -6.77
CA PRO A 3 -4.29 12.47 -7.52
C PRO A 3 -5.79 12.19 -7.53
N VAL A 4 -6.37 12.11 -8.71
CA VAL A 4 -7.75 11.65 -8.88
C VAL A 4 -7.69 10.13 -8.91
N ILE A 5 -8.18 9.49 -7.86
CA ILE A 5 -8.37 8.05 -7.87
C ILE A 5 -9.71 7.80 -8.54
N VAL A 6 -9.66 7.06 -9.63
CA VAL A 6 -10.81 6.72 -10.43
C VAL A 6 -11.04 5.23 -10.30
N ARG A 7 -12.24 4.82 -9.93
CA ARG A 7 -12.62 3.41 -10.02
C ARG A 7 -13.63 3.24 -11.16
N SER A 8 -13.58 2.10 -11.78
CA SER A 8 -14.59 1.67 -12.74
C SER A 8 -15.90 1.40 -11.99
N ALA A 9 -16.95 2.17 -12.30
CA ALA A 9 -18.34 1.78 -12.06
C ALA A 9 -18.85 0.94 -13.23
N GLU A 10 -20.12 0.60 -13.27
CA GLU A 10 -20.71 -0.12 -14.41
C GLU A 10 -20.39 0.56 -15.73
N GLY A 11 -19.68 -0.17 -16.60
CA GLY A 11 -19.18 0.36 -17.87
C GLY A 11 -20.31 0.66 -18.84
N ARG A 12 -20.22 1.79 -19.54
CA ARG A 12 -21.08 2.06 -20.70
C ARG A 12 -20.50 1.39 -21.95
N LYS A 13 -21.36 0.88 -22.80
CA LYS A 13 -20.97 0.37 -24.11
C LYS A 13 -21.05 1.50 -25.14
N GLU A 14 -19.95 1.80 -25.77
CA GLU A 14 -19.90 2.77 -26.86
C GLU A 14 -19.56 2.06 -28.15
N LYS A 15 -20.32 2.37 -29.21
CA LYS A 15 -20.12 1.80 -30.54
C LYS A 15 -19.36 2.82 -31.39
N ASP A 16 -18.20 2.44 -31.91
CA ASP A 16 -17.44 3.30 -32.80
C ASP A 16 -18.05 3.32 -34.21
N ASP A 17 -17.55 4.21 -35.06
CA ASP A 17 -18.04 4.39 -36.44
C ASP A 17 -17.85 3.14 -37.31
N ALA A 18 -16.96 2.23 -36.93
CA ALA A 18 -16.72 0.93 -37.58
C ALA A 18 -17.63 -0.19 -37.06
N GLY A 19 -18.45 0.11 -36.03
CA GLY A 19 -19.41 -0.82 -35.44
C GLY A 19 -18.85 -1.69 -34.31
N PHE A 20 -17.61 -1.49 -33.91
CA PHE A 20 -17.02 -2.20 -32.75
C PHE A 20 -17.56 -1.64 -31.46
N VAL A 21 -17.99 -2.53 -30.56
CA VAL A 21 -18.44 -2.18 -29.22
C VAL A 21 -17.24 -2.17 -28.27
N ARG A 22 -16.98 -1.04 -27.63
CA ARG A 22 -15.99 -0.90 -26.57
C ARG A 22 -16.70 -0.77 -25.24
N ASP A 23 -16.27 -1.55 -24.26
CA ASP A 23 -16.64 -1.35 -22.88
C ASP A 23 -15.75 -0.24 -22.30
N LEU A 24 -16.32 0.95 -22.12
CA LEU A 24 -15.65 2.07 -21.47
C LEU A 24 -16.04 2.05 -19.99
N PRO A 25 -15.09 1.96 -19.07
CA PRO A 25 -15.39 2.08 -17.66
C PRO A 25 -15.93 3.49 -17.38
N GLU A 26 -17.03 3.60 -16.66
CA GLU A 26 -17.48 4.88 -16.13
C GLU A 26 -16.54 5.28 -14.99
N MET A 27 -16.01 6.49 -15.07
CA MET A 27 -14.99 6.98 -14.16
C MET A 27 -15.65 7.75 -13.03
N GLU A 28 -15.77 7.14 -11.85
CA GLU A 28 -16.19 7.84 -10.65
C GLU A 28 -15.01 8.49 -9.95
N LYS A 29 -15.16 9.75 -9.56
CA LYS A 29 -14.20 10.41 -8.69
C LYS A 29 -14.32 9.81 -7.30
N TYR A 30 -13.26 9.12 -6.86
CA TYR A 30 -13.18 8.57 -5.52
C TYR A 30 -12.52 9.57 -4.57
N GLU A 31 -13.25 9.98 -3.54
CA GLU A 31 -12.68 10.75 -2.45
C GLU A 31 -11.99 9.80 -1.46
N GLN A 32 -10.67 9.91 -1.40
CA GLN A 32 -9.87 9.08 -0.52
C GLN A 32 -10.18 9.42 0.95
N PRO A 33 -10.48 8.42 1.80
CA PRO A 33 -10.65 8.66 3.24
C PRO A 33 -9.41 9.32 3.85
N GLN A 34 -9.62 10.21 4.79
CA GLN A 34 -8.54 10.86 5.53
C GLN A 34 -8.08 9.93 6.67
N TRP A 35 -7.24 8.94 6.35
CA TRP A 35 -6.78 7.87 7.24
C TRP A 35 -6.19 8.35 8.56
N TRP A 36 -5.58 9.53 8.54
CA TRP A 36 -4.95 10.14 9.72
C TRP A 36 -5.96 10.67 10.75
N LYS A 37 -7.21 10.88 10.38
CA LYS A 37 -8.30 11.25 11.29
C LYS A 37 -8.83 10.02 12.01
N THR A 38 -8.07 9.50 12.95
CA THR A 38 -8.37 8.27 13.70
C THR A 38 -7.94 8.40 15.16
N ASP A 39 -8.62 7.69 16.04
CA ASP A 39 -8.26 7.61 17.46
C ASP A 39 -7.01 6.76 17.73
N MET A 40 -6.49 6.06 16.73
CA MET A 40 -5.19 5.35 16.81
C MET A 40 -4.01 6.31 16.92
N LEU A 41 -4.20 7.59 16.60
CA LEU A 41 -3.18 8.63 16.72
C LEU A 41 -3.61 9.66 17.77
N PRO A 42 -2.66 10.16 18.59
CA PRO A 42 -2.88 11.36 19.42
C PRO A 42 -3.34 12.54 18.54
N GLU A 43 -4.20 13.39 19.10
CA GLU A 43 -4.82 14.49 18.33
C GLU A 43 -3.81 15.38 17.58
N PRO A 44 -2.66 15.79 18.18
CA PRO A 44 -1.69 16.62 17.48
C PRO A 44 -1.06 15.96 16.25
N LEU A 45 -1.15 14.63 16.13
CA LEU A 45 -0.57 13.85 15.04
C LEU A 45 -1.58 13.53 13.93
N ARG A 46 -2.85 13.94 14.10
CA ARG A 46 -3.93 13.69 13.13
C ARG A 46 -3.91 14.69 11.97
N HIS A 47 -2.84 14.70 11.22
CA HIS A 47 -2.68 15.59 10.06
C HIS A 47 -2.13 14.82 8.83
N ASN A 48 -2.27 15.41 7.66
CA ASN A 48 -1.73 14.83 6.43
C ASN A 48 -0.20 14.91 6.42
N SER A 49 0.46 13.91 6.97
CA SER A 49 1.92 13.71 6.86
C SER A 49 2.29 13.11 5.49
N GLY A 50 3.60 12.94 5.21
CA GLY A 50 4.07 12.36 3.96
C GLY A 50 3.41 11.01 3.62
N HIS A 51 3.38 10.66 2.33
CA HIS A 51 2.72 9.47 1.79
C HIS A 51 1.26 9.34 2.23
N HIS A 52 0.49 10.38 2.03
CA HIS A 52 -0.95 10.43 2.36
C HIS A 52 -1.26 10.14 3.84
N GLY A 53 -0.41 10.62 4.75
CA GLY A 53 -0.62 10.48 6.20
C GLY A 53 0.05 9.27 6.85
N SER A 54 0.65 8.35 6.09
CA SER A 54 1.21 7.11 6.64
C SER A 54 2.48 7.31 7.48
N HIS A 55 3.29 8.34 7.21
CA HIS A 55 4.53 8.58 7.96
C HIS A 55 4.29 8.77 9.45
N THR A 56 3.22 9.45 9.83
CA THR A 56 2.87 9.67 11.24
C THR A 56 2.56 8.36 11.95
N PHE A 57 1.86 7.43 11.31
CA PHE A 57 1.57 6.11 11.88
C PHE A 57 2.84 5.31 12.15
N LEU A 58 3.75 5.26 11.19
CA LEU A 58 5.01 4.51 11.33
C LEU A 58 5.87 5.08 12.44
N THR A 59 6.01 6.41 12.48
CA THR A 59 6.82 7.08 13.51
C THR A 59 6.18 6.94 14.90
N HIS A 60 4.86 7.13 15.00
CA HIS A 60 4.14 6.98 16.25
C HIS A 60 4.26 5.56 16.79
N GLU A 61 4.02 4.55 15.96
CA GLU A 61 4.10 3.13 16.34
C GLU A 61 5.51 2.77 16.85
N PHE A 62 6.55 3.27 16.20
CA PHE A 62 7.94 3.03 16.62
C PHE A 62 8.23 3.67 17.99
N ILE A 63 7.89 4.94 18.17
CA ILE A 63 8.11 5.66 19.45
C ILE A 63 7.27 5.05 20.58
N ASP A 64 6.00 4.73 20.30
CA ASP A 64 5.10 4.13 21.28
C ASP A 64 5.60 2.74 21.72
N ALA A 65 6.07 1.94 20.78
CA ALA A 65 6.67 0.63 21.08
C ALA A 65 7.90 0.77 22.01
N LEU A 66 8.78 1.75 21.74
CA LEU A 66 9.95 2.01 22.58
C LEU A 66 9.58 2.52 23.98
N THR A 67 8.63 3.45 24.06
CA THR A 67 8.27 4.07 25.35
C THR A 67 7.52 3.12 26.28
N HIS A 68 6.82 2.14 25.72
CA HIS A 68 6.08 1.13 26.49
C HIS A 68 6.80 -0.22 26.57
N ASP A 69 8.05 -0.30 26.11
CA ASP A 69 8.83 -1.54 26.09
C ASP A 69 8.05 -2.73 25.50
N ARG A 70 7.34 -2.47 24.41
CA ARG A 70 6.56 -3.47 23.69
C ARG A 70 7.10 -3.73 22.28
N ARG A 71 6.77 -4.86 21.75
CA ARG A 71 7.09 -5.15 20.34
C ARG A 71 6.25 -4.26 19.42
N PRO A 72 6.85 -3.66 18.37
CA PRO A 72 6.09 -2.94 17.35
C PRO A 72 5.20 -3.89 16.54
N THR A 73 4.09 -3.38 16.01
CA THR A 73 3.17 -4.14 15.18
C THR A 73 3.85 -4.71 13.95
N VAL A 74 4.73 -3.94 13.32
CA VAL A 74 5.60 -4.41 12.25
C VAL A 74 7.03 -4.47 12.79
N ASP A 75 7.46 -5.65 13.20
CA ASP A 75 8.84 -5.91 13.60
C ASP A 75 9.75 -6.25 12.39
N VAL A 76 11.03 -6.50 12.64
CA VAL A 76 12.00 -6.80 11.58
C VAL A 76 11.63 -8.04 10.75
N TYR A 77 11.03 -9.05 11.35
CA TYR A 77 10.66 -10.29 10.65
C TYR A 77 9.45 -10.05 9.74
N GLU A 78 8.47 -9.29 10.20
CA GLU A 78 7.34 -8.85 9.40
C GLU A 78 7.79 -7.95 8.25
N ALA A 79 8.68 -6.99 8.52
CA ALA A 79 9.24 -6.11 7.49
C ALA A 79 10.02 -6.90 6.41
N LEU A 80 10.78 -7.93 6.81
CA LEU A 80 11.48 -8.82 5.88
C LEU A 80 10.49 -9.63 5.02
N ALA A 81 9.39 -10.12 5.61
CA ALA A 81 8.36 -10.86 4.87
C ALA A 81 7.70 -10.00 3.78
N TYR A 82 7.56 -8.69 4.00
CA TYR A 82 7.02 -7.77 3.01
C TYR A 82 8.05 -7.35 1.93
N THR A 83 9.32 -7.22 2.30
CA THR A 83 10.35 -6.64 1.44
C THR A 83 11.07 -7.67 0.58
N VAL A 84 11.45 -8.81 1.16
CA VAL A 84 12.31 -9.81 0.50
C VAL A 84 11.69 -10.41 -0.76
N PRO A 85 10.37 -10.70 -0.83
CA PRO A 85 9.77 -11.19 -2.08
C PRO A 85 9.98 -10.26 -3.26
N GLY A 86 9.92 -8.93 -3.06
CA GLY A 86 10.18 -7.95 -4.10
C GLY A 86 11.62 -7.97 -4.60
N ILE A 87 12.58 -8.14 -3.69
CA ILE A 87 14.01 -8.25 -4.04
C ILE A 87 14.26 -9.52 -4.87
N ILE A 88 13.72 -10.66 -4.43
CA ILE A 88 13.86 -11.93 -5.15
C ILE A 88 13.14 -11.90 -6.50
N ALA A 89 11.98 -11.25 -6.60
CA ALA A 89 11.30 -11.04 -7.88
C ALA A 89 12.15 -10.21 -8.85
N HIS A 90 12.83 -9.18 -8.36
CA HIS A 90 13.77 -8.39 -9.16
C HIS A 90 14.94 -9.25 -9.66
N GLU A 91 15.57 -10.04 -8.78
CA GLU A 91 16.64 -10.96 -9.17
C GLU A 91 16.18 -12.00 -10.19
N SER A 92 14.97 -12.55 -10.02
CA SER A 92 14.35 -13.47 -10.99
C SER A 92 14.21 -12.80 -12.36
N ALA A 93 13.73 -11.58 -12.40
CA ALA A 93 13.55 -10.83 -13.64
C ALA A 93 14.89 -10.61 -14.37
N LEU A 94 15.97 -10.27 -13.64
CA LEU A 94 17.32 -10.13 -14.21
C LEU A 94 17.90 -11.44 -14.77
N ARG A 95 17.37 -12.59 -14.30
CA ARG A 95 17.74 -13.92 -14.76
C ARG A 95 16.74 -14.53 -15.75
N GLY A 96 15.96 -13.71 -16.42
CA GLY A 96 15.00 -14.15 -17.43
C GLY A 96 13.76 -14.87 -16.88
N GLY A 97 13.40 -14.62 -15.63
CA GLY A 97 12.23 -15.24 -14.99
C GLY A 97 12.54 -16.59 -14.31
N GLU A 98 13.80 -16.83 -13.92
CA GLU A 98 14.19 -18.02 -13.18
C GLU A 98 13.37 -18.17 -11.89
N LEU A 99 12.92 -19.39 -11.58
CA LEU A 99 12.23 -19.69 -10.33
C LEU A 99 13.21 -19.63 -9.16
N LEU A 100 13.14 -18.60 -8.35
CA LEU A 100 14.00 -18.40 -7.19
C LEU A 100 13.23 -18.65 -5.88
N LYS A 101 13.91 -19.26 -4.92
CA LYS A 101 13.33 -19.47 -3.59
C LYS A 101 13.40 -18.19 -2.77
N VAL A 102 12.28 -17.75 -2.21
CA VAL A 102 12.23 -16.65 -1.24
C VAL A 102 12.73 -17.14 0.12
N PRO A 103 13.81 -16.57 0.68
CA PRO A 103 14.27 -16.89 2.02
C PRO A 103 13.20 -16.61 3.07
N GLN A 104 13.13 -17.49 4.08
CA GLN A 104 12.24 -17.30 5.21
C GLN A 104 13.06 -16.88 6.45
N PHE A 105 12.60 -15.83 7.11
CA PHE A 105 13.21 -15.33 8.34
C PHE A 105 12.24 -15.57 9.49
N ASN A 106 12.52 -16.58 10.29
CA ASN A 106 11.66 -16.94 11.41
C ASN A 106 12.11 -16.20 12.68
N ARG A 107 11.13 -15.81 13.49
CA ARG A 107 11.42 -15.27 14.83
C ARG A 107 12.10 -16.34 15.67
N PRO A 108 13.10 -15.98 16.49
CA PRO A 108 13.58 -16.87 17.55
C PRO A 108 12.41 -17.22 18.48
N ALA A 109 12.42 -18.47 18.95
CA ALA A 109 11.44 -18.96 19.93
C ALA A 109 11.60 -18.24 21.27
#